data_2ec069ec856b570937ffab94ef8c76c8
#
_entry.id   2ec069ec856b570937ffab94ef8c76c8
#
_cell.length_a   1.000
_cell.length_b   1.000
_cell.length_c   1.000
_cell.angle_alpha   90.00
_cell.angle_beta   90.00
_cell.angle_gamma   90.00
#
_symmetry.space_group_name_H-M   'P 1'
#
loop_
_entity.id
_entity.type
_entity.pdbx_description
1 polymer ?
#
loop_
_entity_poly.entity_id
_entity_poly.type
_entity_poly.pdbx_seq_one_letter_code
_entity_poly.pdbx_strand_id
1 'polypeptide(L)'
;MKDALAIHRWLLAHQVHHEILRLPRSLSGAEDLPETLGVPPETCVSVAVFAAVYAFGTERVTEHAAVVSAVAHPVTPGMVASVLGAVEVRPAPAFAVNAVTDYAAGLVCPLLLPEELTVLVDQRLFDGLKADDAVYTPTGERATALRLSARDLLAMTAGKPAELRRGPLSGSLPGFRRRS
;
A
#
# COMPACT_ATOMS: atom_id res chain seq x y z
N MET A 1 12.99 4.19 13.57
CA MET A 1 12.50 3.61 12.31
C MET A 1 12.19 2.13 12.55
N LYS A 2 11.01 1.69 12.19
CA LYS A 2 10.54 0.32 12.40
C LYS A 2 11.31 -0.66 11.51
N ASP A 3 11.53 -1.86 12.03
CA ASP A 3 12.34 -2.92 11.43
C ASP A 3 11.67 -4.30 11.60
N ALA A 4 12.30 -5.34 11.07
CA ALA A 4 11.84 -6.71 11.21
C ALA A 4 11.67 -7.15 12.65
N LEU A 5 12.53 -6.70 13.56
CA LEU A 5 12.47 -7.06 14.98
C LEU A 5 11.24 -6.46 15.66
N ALA A 6 10.90 -5.21 15.34
CA ALA A 6 9.70 -4.56 15.88
C ALA A 6 8.42 -5.29 15.42
N ILE A 7 8.34 -5.66 14.15
CA ILE A 7 7.23 -6.43 13.58
C ILE A 7 7.14 -7.81 14.24
N HIS A 8 8.26 -8.51 14.34
CA HIS A 8 8.32 -9.84 14.96
C HIS A 8 7.80 -9.83 16.40
N ARG A 9 8.28 -8.90 17.22
CA ARG A 9 7.84 -8.76 18.62
C ARG A 9 6.34 -8.47 18.72
N TRP A 10 5.84 -7.61 17.87
CA TRP A 10 4.43 -7.24 17.85
C TRP A 10 3.54 -8.43 17.46
N LEU A 11 3.91 -9.18 16.42
CA LEU A 11 3.18 -10.36 15.98
C LEU A 11 3.23 -11.50 17.01
N LEU A 12 4.36 -11.68 17.70
CA LEU A 12 4.45 -12.62 18.82
C LEU A 12 3.51 -12.25 19.96
N ALA A 13 3.45 -10.98 20.32
CA ALA A 13 2.55 -10.50 21.38
C ALA A 13 1.07 -10.73 21.04
N HIS A 14 0.72 -10.75 19.76
CA HIS A 14 -0.62 -11.04 19.26
C HIS A 14 -0.84 -12.52 18.91
N GLN A 15 0.14 -13.39 19.18
CA GLN A 15 0.09 -14.82 18.90
C GLN A 15 -0.19 -15.16 17.41
N VAL A 16 0.33 -14.33 16.51
CA VAL A 16 0.21 -14.51 15.06
C VAL A 16 1.39 -15.33 14.54
N HIS A 17 1.09 -16.43 13.85
CA HIS A 17 2.10 -17.25 13.20
C HIS A 17 2.70 -16.52 12.00
N HIS A 18 4.01 -16.37 11.97
CA HIS A 18 4.74 -15.64 10.94
C HIS A 18 6.20 -16.06 10.86
N GLU A 19 6.84 -15.64 9.81
CA GLU A 19 8.26 -15.88 9.55
C GLU A 19 8.95 -14.62 9.06
N ILE A 20 10.12 -14.30 9.60
CA ILE A 20 11.01 -13.30 9.03
C ILE A 20 12.01 -14.01 8.13
N LEU A 21 11.92 -13.76 6.85
CA LEU A 21 12.79 -14.36 5.84
C LEU A 21 14.02 -13.49 5.61
N ARG A 22 15.20 -14.10 5.59
CA ARG A 22 16.40 -13.44 5.08
C ARG A 22 16.43 -13.56 3.57
N LEU A 23 16.62 -12.45 2.90
CA LEU A 23 16.61 -12.38 1.44
C LEU A 23 17.98 -12.66 0.85
N PRO A 24 18.07 -13.34 -0.32
CA PRO A 24 19.34 -13.60 -1.00
C PRO A 24 19.97 -12.34 -1.61
N ARG A 25 19.18 -11.29 -1.82
CA ARG A 25 19.63 -9.98 -2.31
C ARG A 25 18.81 -8.86 -1.66
N SER A 26 19.40 -7.66 -1.62
CA SER A 26 18.73 -6.49 -1.06
C SER A 26 17.62 -5.99 -1.96
N LEU A 27 16.49 -5.59 -1.34
CA LEU A 27 15.37 -4.94 -2.02
C LEU A 27 15.68 -3.46 -2.29
N SER A 28 15.24 -2.97 -3.44
CA SER A 28 15.09 -1.53 -3.69
C SER A 28 13.70 -1.04 -3.27
N GLY A 29 12.70 -1.91 -3.40
CA GLY A 29 11.33 -1.67 -2.99
C GLY A 29 10.54 -2.97 -2.94
N ALA A 30 9.26 -2.89 -2.57
CA ALA A 30 8.36 -4.05 -2.50
C ALA A 30 8.18 -4.76 -3.84
N GLU A 31 8.33 -4.05 -4.94
CA GLU A 31 8.23 -4.59 -6.30
C GLU A 31 9.28 -5.66 -6.62
N ASP A 32 10.38 -5.69 -5.87
CA ASP A 32 11.45 -6.69 -6.04
C ASP A 32 11.13 -8.03 -5.37
N LEU A 33 10.13 -8.08 -4.48
CA LEU A 33 9.79 -9.28 -3.71
C LEU A 33 9.45 -10.50 -4.57
N PRO A 34 8.60 -10.40 -5.62
CA PRO A 34 8.23 -11.55 -6.42
C PRO A 34 9.44 -12.26 -7.04
N GLU A 35 10.33 -11.50 -7.66
CA GLU A 35 11.53 -12.04 -8.28
C GLU A 35 12.54 -12.55 -7.24
N THR A 36 12.72 -11.82 -6.15
CA THR A 36 13.68 -12.17 -5.10
C THR A 36 13.31 -13.46 -4.39
N LEU A 37 12.01 -13.70 -4.17
CA LEU A 37 11.48 -14.89 -3.48
C LEU A 37 11.03 -16.00 -4.43
N GLY A 38 10.93 -15.73 -5.73
CA GLY A 38 10.38 -16.69 -6.71
C GLY A 38 8.91 -17.00 -6.47
N VAL A 39 8.10 -15.99 -6.10
CA VAL A 39 6.68 -16.14 -5.79
C VAL A 39 5.81 -15.28 -6.72
N PRO A 40 4.52 -15.62 -6.90
CA PRO A 40 3.64 -14.80 -7.73
C PRO A 40 3.48 -13.38 -7.17
N PRO A 41 3.44 -12.33 -8.02
CA PRO A 41 3.30 -10.95 -7.59
C PRO A 41 1.95 -10.67 -6.89
N GLU A 42 0.93 -11.48 -7.10
CA GLU A 42 -0.36 -11.42 -6.39
C GLU A 42 -0.23 -11.75 -4.90
N THR A 43 0.80 -12.48 -4.51
CA THR A 43 1.08 -12.84 -3.11
C THR A 43 2.00 -11.85 -2.40
N CYS A 44 2.54 -10.89 -3.11
CA CYS A 44 3.40 -9.84 -2.55
C CYS A 44 2.58 -8.57 -2.32
N VAL A 45 2.69 -8.03 -1.11
CA VAL A 45 1.93 -6.86 -0.67
C VAL A 45 2.86 -5.67 -0.53
N SER A 46 2.44 -4.54 -1.07
CA SER A 46 3.15 -3.27 -0.98
C SER A 46 2.29 -2.20 -0.33
N VAL A 47 2.94 -1.19 0.22
CA VAL A 47 2.28 0.00 0.75
C VAL A 47 2.83 1.22 0.01
N ALA A 48 1.95 1.91 -0.70
CA ALA A 48 2.26 3.19 -1.32
C ALA A 48 1.67 4.33 -0.48
N VAL A 49 2.43 5.39 -0.27
CA VAL A 49 1.97 6.57 0.48
C VAL A 49 1.76 7.73 -0.48
N PHE A 50 0.63 8.38 -0.35
CA PHE A 50 0.21 9.52 -1.17
C PHE A 50 -0.01 10.75 -0.32
N ALA A 51 0.31 11.92 -0.89
CA ALA A 51 -0.13 13.20 -0.39
C ALA A 51 -1.43 13.58 -1.10
N ALA A 52 -2.49 13.73 -0.34
CA ALA A 52 -3.83 14.09 -0.83
C ALA A 52 -4.15 15.54 -0.42
N VAL A 53 -4.55 16.35 -1.37
CA VAL A 53 -4.92 17.75 -1.17
C VAL A 53 -6.44 17.88 -1.19
N TYR A 54 -6.98 18.48 -0.15
CA TYR A 54 -8.39 18.80 -0.02
C TYR A 54 -8.59 20.30 -0.11
N ALA A 55 -9.69 20.74 -0.73
CA ALA A 55 -10.05 22.14 -0.82
C ALA A 55 -11.27 22.44 0.05
N PHE A 56 -11.13 23.38 0.97
CA PHE A 56 -12.20 23.89 1.82
C PHE A 56 -12.35 25.41 1.57
N GLY A 57 -13.21 25.78 0.63
CA GLY A 57 -13.30 27.14 0.14
C GLY A 57 -11.98 27.59 -0.51
N THR A 58 -11.30 28.57 0.08
CA THR A 58 -10.00 29.09 -0.37
C THR A 58 -8.80 28.36 0.26
N GLU A 59 -9.04 27.56 1.29
CA GLU A 59 -7.99 26.83 1.99
C GLU A 59 -7.70 25.49 1.32
N ARG A 60 -6.42 25.10 1.33
CA ARG A 60 -5.95 23.79 0.89
C ARG A 60 -5.25 23.09 2.04
N VAL A 61 -5.69 21.87 2.33
CA VAL A 61 -5.11 21.02 3.36
C VAL A 61 -4.50 19.81 2.68
N THR A 62 -3.28 19.46 3.06
CA THR A 62 -2.60 18.26 2.58
C THR A 62 -2.57 17.23 3.71
N GLU A 63 -3.09 16.04 3.44
CA GLU A 63 -3.02 14.88 4.33
C GLU A 63 -2.32 13.74 3.62
N HIS A 64 -1.79 12.79 4.40
CA HIS A 64 -1.18 11.58 3.85
C HIS A 64 -2.11 10.39 4.01
N ALA A 65 -2.10 9.53 3.00
CA ALA A 65 -2.81 8.26 3.03
C ALA A 65 -1.90 7.14 2.53
N ALA A 66 -1.93 6.00 3.21
CA ALA A 66 -1.27 4.78 2.79
C ALA A 66 -2.27 3.88 2.07
N VAL A 67 -1.83 3.23 1.01
CA VAL A 67 -2.62 2.25 0.26
C VAL A 67 -1.90 0.92 0.26
N VAL A 68 -2.54 -0.09 0.81
CA VAL A 68 -2.08 -1.47 0.84
C VAL A 68 -2.64 -2.20 -0.37
N SER A 69 -1.79 -2.73 -1.22
CA SER A 69 -2.18 -3.41 -2.46
C SER A 69 -1.25 -4.56 -2.81
N ALA A 70 -1.68 -5.43 -3.72
CA ALA A 70 -0.78 -6.42 -4.29
C ALA A 70 0.24 -5.75 -5.23
N VAL A 71 1.47 -6.25 -5.26
CA VAL A 71 2.49 -5.82 -6.23
C VAL A 71 2.00 -6.01 -7.67
N ALA A 72 1.20 -7.05 -7.92
CA ALA A 72 0.56 -7.31 -9.22
C ALA A 72 -0.42 -6.20 -9.66
N HIS A 73 -0.93 -5.42 -8.73
CA HIS A 73 -1.95 -4.39 -9.00
C HIS A 73 -1.51 -3.02 -8.49
N PRO A 74 -0.56 -2.36 -9.18
CA PRO A 74 -0.10 -1.02 -8.80
C PRO A 74 -1.24 -0.01 -8.74
N VAL A 75 -1.20 0.86 -7.73
CA VAL A 75 -2.21 1.89 -7.50
C VAL A 75 -1.70 3.22 -8.03
N THR A 76 -2.56 3.91 -8.79
CA THR A 76 -2.25 5.22 -9.35
C THR A 76 -2.84 6.35 -8.49
N PRO A 77 -2.26 7.57 -8.53
CA PRO A 77 -2.82 8.73 -7.84
C PRO A 77 -4.28 9.01 -8.18
N GLY A 78 -4.68 8.82 -9.44
CA GLY A 78 -6.07 9.03 -9.88
C GLY A 78 -7.07 8.08 -9.21
N MET A 79 -6.69 6.81 -8.98
CA MET A 79 -7.52 5.87 -8.24
C MET A 79 -7.73 6.32 -6.80
N VAL A 80 -6.67 6.79 -6.16
CA VAL A 80 -6.71 7.25 -4.76
C VAL A 80 -7.53 8.53 -4.64
N ALA A 81 -7.37 9.48 -5.56
CA ALA A 81 -8.14 10.72 -5.59
C ALA A 81 -9.64 10.44 -5.64
N SER A 82 -10.08 9.50 -6.47
CA SER A 82 -11.49 9.12 -6.60
C SER A 82 -12.06 8.57 -5.28
N VAL A 83 -11.30 7.75 -4.57
CA VAL A 83 -11.75 7.14 -3.30
C VAL A 83 -11.76 8.16 -2.16
N LEU A 84 -10.75 9.02 -2.09
CA LEU A 84 -10.62 10.00 -1.01
C LEU A 84 -11.46 11.27 -1.22
N GLY A 85 -11.93 11.53 -2.44
CA GLY A 85 -12.57 12.80 -2.77
C GLY A 85 -11.59 13.99 -2.71
N ALA A 86 -10.30 13.73 -2.90
CA ALA A 86 -9.27 14.75 -2.93
C ALA A 86 -9.23 15.46 -4.28
N VAL A 87 -8.89 16.75 -4.27
CA VAL A 87 -8.77 17.55 -5.51
C VAL A 87 -7.47 17.28 -6.24
N GLU A 88 -6.44 16.84 -5.52
CA GLU A 88 -5.14 16.47 -6.07
C GLU A 88 -4.55 15.33 -5.22
N VAL A 89 -3.94 14.34 -5.87
CA VAL A 89 -3.19 13.28 -5.21
C VAL A 89 -1.89 13.08 -5.95
N ARG A 90 -0.81 12.95 -5.21
CA ARG A 90 0.53 12.65 -5.74
C ARG A 90 1.26 11.66 -4.82
N PRO A 91 2.23 10.88 -5.35
CA PRO A 91 3.08 10.07 -4.50
C PRO A 91 3.80 10.93 -3.46
N ALA A 92 3.82 10.50 -2.22
CA ALA A 92 4.55 11.20 -1.17
C ALA A 92 6.06 11.03 -1.39
N PRO A 93 6.86 12.09 -1.21
CA PRO A 93 8.31 11.99 -1.30
C PRO A 93 8.87 11.14 -0.15
N ALA A 94 10.06 10.55 -0.34
CA ALA A 94 10.66 9.61 0.60
C ALA A 94 10.72 10.12 2.05
N PHE A 95 11.09 11.39 2.24
CA PHE A 95 11.14 11.96 3.59
C PHE A 95 9.77 12.00 4.29
N ALA A 96 8.70 12.26 3.51
CA ALA A 96 7.33 12.25 4.05
C ALA A 96 6.88 10.83 4.37
N VAL A 97 7.18 9.86 3.50
CA VAL A 97 6.90 8.44 3.78
C VAL A 97 7.55 8.01 5.09
N ASN A 98 8.86 8.30 5.25
CA ASN A 98 9.58 7.96 6.47
C ASN A 98 8.94 8.61 7.71
N ALA A 99 8.56 9.88 7.60
CA ALA A 99 7.99 10.64 8.71
C ALA A 99 6.60 10.11 9.13
N VAL A 100 5.72 9.80 8.17
CA VAL A 100 4.33 9.43 8.48
C VAL A 100 4.14 7.94 8.75
N THR A 101 5.06 7.07 8.34
CA THR A 101 4.96 5.61 8.54
C THR A 101 5.93 5.06 9.57
N ASP A 102 7.03 5.77 9.81
CA ASP A 102 8.19 5.31 10.56
C ASP A 102 8.89 4.08 9.94
N TYR A 103 8.71 3.89 8.63
CA TYR A 103 9.42 2.91 7.80
C TYR A 103 10.27 3.60 6.73
N ALA A 104 11.28 2.91 6.24
CA ALA A 104 12.02 3.35 5.06
C ALA A 104 11.12 3.38 3.82
N ALA A 105 11.18 4.46 3.06
CA ALA A 105 10.41 4.60 1.82
C ALA A 105 10.69 3.44 0.85
N GLY A 106 9.64 2.91 0.23
CA GLY A 106 9.70 1.73 -0.64
C GLY A 106 9.67 0.39 0.10
N LEU A 107 9.89 0.37 1.42
CA LEU A 107 9.95 -0.84 2.24
C LEU A 107 8.92 -0.84 3.37
N VAL A 108 7.84 -0.10 3.20
CA VAL A 108 6.79 0.04 4.21
C VAL A 108 6.04 -1.27 4.38
N CYS A 109 5.96 -1.74 5.64
CA CYS A 109 5.10 -2.85 6.03
C CYS A 109 3.67 -2.35 6.28
N PRO A 110 2.62 -3.11 5.91
CA PRO A 110 1.24 -2.72 6.21
C PRO A 110 0.87 -2.83 7.70
N LEU A 111 1.73 -3.43 8.51
CA LEU A 111 1.55 -3.59 9.94
C LEU A 111 2.22 -2.45 10.72
N LEU A 112 1.75 -2.18 11.93
CA LEU A 112 2.31 -1.13 12.80
C LEU A 112 2.28 0.28 12.19
N LEU A 113 1.38 0.55 11.28
CA LEU A 113 1.17 1.92 10.79
C LEU A 113 0.55 2.78 11.89
N PRO A 114 0.90 4.08 11.98
CA PRO A 114 0.33 4.98 12.97
C PRO A 114 -1.19 5.07 12.85
N GLU A 115 -1.89 5.18 13.98
CA GLU A 115 -3.35 5.24 14.03
C GLU A 115 -3.92 6.48 13.33
N GLU A 116 -3.16 7.57 13.31
CA GLU A 116 -3.54 8.83 12.67
C GLU A 116 -3.44 8.78 11.14
N LEU A 117 -2.71 7.80 10.60
CA LEU A 117 -2.54 7.66 9.16
C LEU A 117 -3.78 7.00 8.56
N THR A 118 -4.39 7.65 7.57
CA THR A 118 -5.44 7.02 6.78
C THR A 118 -4.86 5.86 5.99
N VAL A 119 -5.37 4.65 6.20
CA VAL A 119 -4.94 3.44 5.50
C VAL A 119 -6.10 2.88 4.69
N LEU A 120 -5.89 2.74 3.40
CA LEU A 120 -6.81 2.08 2.47
C LEU A 120 -6.24 0.72 2.09
N VAL A 121 -7.09 -0.30 2.06
CA VAL A 121 -6.72 -1.63 1.58
C VAL A 121 -7.44 -1.90 0.26
N ASP A 122 -6.67 -2.13 -0.79
CA ASP A 122 -7.22 -2.43 -2.12
C ASP A 122 -8.05 -3.71 -2.05
N GLN A 123 -9.32 -3.61 -2.40
CA GLN A 123 -10.26 -4.74 -2.35
C GLN A 123 -9.84 -5.90 -3.25
N ARG A 124 -9.11 -5.63 -4.34
CA ARG A 124 -8.56 -6.68 -5.22
C ARG A 124 -7.59 -7.62 -4.50
N LEU A 125 -6.96 -7.15 -3.40
CA LEU A 125 -6.09 -7.99 -2.58
C LEU A 125 -6.89 -9.11 -1.89
N PHE A 126 -8.12 -8.83 -1.47
CA PHE A 126 -9.01 -9.83 -0.85
C PHE A 126 -9.53 -10.84 -1.86
N ASP A 127 -9.84 -10.39 -3.09
CA ASP A 127 -10.48 -11.22 -4.11
C ASP A 127 -9.54 -12.27 -4.70
N GLY A 128 -8.23 -12.04 -4.67
CA GLY A 128 -7.21 -12.88 -5.31
C GLY A 128 -6.57 -13.93 -4.40
N LEU A 129 -6.82 -13.89 -3.09
CA LEU A 129 -6.14 -14.72 -2.11
C LEU A 129 -7.11 -15.58 -1.30
N LYS A 130 -6.72 -16.82 -1.06
CA LYS A 130 -7.39 -17.69 -0.06
C LYS A 130 -6.86 -17.35 1.33
N ALA A 131 -7.66 -17.58 2.36
CA ALA A 131 -7.33 -17.26 3.74
C ALA A 131 -5.97 -17.80 4.22
N ASP A 132 -5.62 -19.02 3.81
CA ASP A 132 -4.39 -19.69 4.22
C ASP A 132 -3.22 -19.52 3.23
N ASP A 133 -3.41 -18.79 2.14
CA ASP A 133 -2.32 -18.48 1.22
C ASP A 133 -1.22 -17.69 1.94
N ALA A 134 0.04 -18.04 1.65
CA ALA A 134 1.16 -17.28 2.14
C ALA A 134 1.27 -15.95 1.39
N VAL A 135 1.44 -14.87 2.12
CA VAL A 135 1.70 -13.54 1.59
C VAL A 135 3.00 -12.99 2.14
N TYR A 136 3.60 -12.11 1.38
CA TYR A 136 4.92 -11.55 1.64
C TYR A 136 4.86 -10.03 1.62
N THR A 137 5.54 -9.38 2.56
CA THR A 137 5.58 -7.92 2.65
C THR A 137 6.96 -7.45 3.10
N PRO A 138 7.37 -6.23 2.76
CA PRO A 138 8.56 -5.62 3.32
C PRO A 138 8.45 -5.47 4.85
N THR A 139 9.60 -5.25 5.48
CA THR A 139 9.74 -5.09 6.93
C THR A 139 10.32 -3.74 7.35
N GLY A 140 10.58 -2.86 6.39
CA GLY A 140 11.38 -1.65 6.59
C GLY A 140 12.86 -1.85 6.32
N GLU A 141 13.33 -3.10 6.20
CA GLU A 141 14.73 -3.46 5.94
C GLU A 141 14.90 -4.07 4.56
N ARG A 142 16.03 -3.79 3.92
CA ARG A 142 16.33 -4.27 2.57
C ARG A 142 16.62 -5.76 2.48
N ALA A 143 17.05 -6.37 3.59
CA ALA A 143 17.57 -7.74 3.61
C ALA A 143 16.56 -8.76 4.15
N THR A 144 15.37 -8.32 4.52
CA THR A 144 14.35 -9.19 5.13
C THR A 144 12.97 -8.98 4.51
N ALA A 145 12.15 -10.01 4.60
CA ALA A 145 10.73 -9.96 4.27
C ALA A 145 9.92 -10.68 5.36
N LEU A 146 8.68 -10.29 5.51
CA LEU A 146 7.71 -10.94 6.39
C LEU A 146 6.86 -11.90 5.56
N ARG A 147 6.69 -13.12 6.05
CA ARG A 147 5.76 -14.13 5.54
C ARG A 147 4.72 -14.47 6.60
N LEU A 148 3.45 -14.40 6.23
CA LEU A 148 2.34 -14.82 7.08
C LEU A 148 1.15 -15.25 6.21
N SER A 149 0.06 -15.71 6.82
CA SER A 149 -1.16 -16.03 6.06
C SER A 149 -1.88 -14.77 5.60
N ALA A 150 -2.60 -14.84 4.49
CA ALA A 150 -3.44 -13.75 4.00
C ALA A 150 -4.49 -13.33 5.04
N ARG A 151 -5.07 -14.30 5.74
CA ARG A 151 -6.01 -14.07 6.84
C ARG A 151 -5.41 -13.20 7.93
N ASP A 152 -4.22 -13.56 8.39
CA ASP A 152 -3.56 -12.86 9.49
C ASP A 152 -3.11 -11.47 9.06
N LEU A 153 -2.55 -11.32 7.86
CA LEU A 153 -2.19 -10.01 7.33
C LEU A 153 -3.41 -9.07 7.32
N LEU A 154 -4.53 -9.53 6.77
CA LEU A 154 -5.73 -8.71 6.65
C LEU A 154 -6.36 -8.41 8.02
N ALA A 155 -6.35 -9.38 8.94
CA ALA A 155 -6.85 -9.18 10.30
C ALA A 155 -6.00 -8.18 11.10
N MET A 156 -4.69 -8.15 10.86
CA MET A 156 -3.73 -7.32 11.59
C MET A 156 -3.47 -5.96 10.92
N THR A 157 -3.93 -5.77 9.70
CA THR A 157 -3.81 -4.49 8.98
C THR A 157 -4.95 -3.56 9.40
N ALA A 158 -4.60 -2.46 10.06
CA ALA A 158 -5.56 -1.41 10.37
C ALA A 158 -5.81 -0.55 9.13
N GLY A 159 -6.90 -0.81 8.42
CA GLY A 159 -7.25 -0.06 7.22
C GLY A 159 -8.68 -0.31 6.79
N LYS A 160 -9.17 0.54 5.90
CA LYS A 160 -10.51 0.44 5.31
C LYS A 160 -10.42 -0.18 3.93
N PRO A 161 -11.25 -1.18 3.60
CA PRO A 161 -11.36 -1.69 2.23
C PRO A 161 -11.76 -0.56 1.28
N ALA A 162 -11.11 -0.51 0.11
CA ALA A 162 -11.38 0.49 -0.91
C ALA A 162 -11.44 -0.14 -2.29
N GLU A 163 -12.44 0.24 -3.09
CA GLU A 163 -12.51 -0.11 -4.50
C GLU A 163 -11.65 0.87 -5.31
N LEU A 164 -10.45 0.46 -5.64
CA LEU A 164 -9.51 1.22 -6.46
C LEU A 164 -9.69 0.84 -7.92
N ARG A 165 -10.54 1.58 -8.62
CA ARG A 165 -10.78 1.40 -10.05
C ARG A 165 -10.12 2.52 -10.84
N ARG A 166 -9.65 2.21 -12.05
CA ARG A 166 -9.36 3.25 -13.03
C ARG A 166 -10.65 4.00 -13.29
N GLY A 167 -10.65 5.30 -13.02
CA GLY A 167 -11.76 6.17 -13.42
C GLY A 167 -12.04 6.02 -14.91
N PRO A 168 -13.27 6.31 -15.40
CA PRO A 168 -13.53 6.31 -16.82
C PRO A 168 -12.51 7.23 -17.49
N LEU A 169 -11.84 6.72 -18.54
CA LEU A 169 -10.98 7.54 -19.38
C LEU A 169 -11.79 8.75 -19.79
N SER A 170 -11.43 9.91 -19.28
CA SER A 170 -12.00 11.19 -19.73
C SER A 170 -11.50 11.42 -21.16
N GLY A 171 -12.30 10.95 -22.13
CA GLY A 171 -11.95 10.96 -23.52
C GLY A 171 -13.15 10.67 -24.41
N SER A 172 -14.15 11.54 -24.35
CA SER A 172 -15.06 11.79 -25.47
C SER A 172 -15.75 13.11 -25.23
N LEU A 173 -15.15 14.18 -25.68
CA LEU A 173 -15.88 15.41 -25.99
C LEU A 173 -16.88 15.05 -27.10
N PRO A 174 -18.19 15.26 -26.89
CA PRO A 174 -19.14 15.09 -27.98
C PRO A 174 -18.82 16.15 -29.06
N GLY A 175 -18.59 15.66 -30.27
CA GLY A 175 -18.27 16.46 -31.43
C GLY A 175 -19.29 17.58 -31.63
N PHE A 176 -18.77 18.77 -31.71
CA PHE A 176 -19.48 19.96 -32.17
C PHE A 176 -19.81 19.76 -33.68
N ARG A 177 -21.00 19.33 -34.00
CA ARG A 177 -21.50 19.40 -35.38
C ARG A 177 -21.72 20.86 -35.72
N ARG A 178 -20.83 21.43 -36.56
CA ARG A 178 -21.17 22.63 -37.32
C ARG A 178 -22.25 22.29 -38.32
N ARG A 179 -23.40 22.92 -38.18
CA ARG A 179 -24.39 22.99 -39.27
C ARG A 179 -23.92 24.05 -40.26
N SER A 180 -23.86 23.66 -41.51
CA SER A 180 -23.79 24.53 -42.68
C SER A 180 -25.10 25.26 -42.88
#